data_8e5719a9e8e871d81829246f5584813e
#
_entry.id   8e5719a9e8e871d81829246f5584813e
#
_cell.length_a   1.000
_cell.length_b   1.000
_cell.length_c   1.000
_cell.angle_alpha   90.00
_cell.angle_beta   90.00
_cell.angle_gamma   90.00
#
_symmetry.space_group_name_H-M   'P 1'
#
loop_
_entity.id
_entity.type
_entity.pdbx_description
1 polymer ?
#
loop_
_entity_poly.entity_id
_entity_poly.type
_entity_poly.pdbx_seq_one_letter_code
_entity_poly.pdbx_strand_id
1 'polypeptide(L)'
;MRDRGFTLLEALVVLAMLAVLLSLAAPSLQGLRQKHQMQSQAEQLQASLMLARSEALRRQQRVTLCVRATAVGEGEDCAPSGSWAQGWVVFVDGNDSGRREAAETVLQVQEALPGFLTLQGNAMVNRYISYGPQGRSQSTSGAFQAGTLTLCGAGQAHVWRVVINAVGKPRLEKAQRLDSTPC
;
A
#
# COMPACT_ATOMS: atom_id res chain seq x y z
N MET A 1 -16.60 -46.14 39.19
CA MET A 1 -16.10 -45.80 37.87
C MET A 1 -14.57 -45.77 37.97
N ARG A 2 -13.86 -46.55 37.15
CA ARG A 2 -12.38 -46.55 37.17
C ARG A 2 -11.91 -45.44 36.23
N ASP A 3 -11.42 -44.34 36.78
CA ASP A 3 -10.76 -43.29 36.02
C ASP A 3 -9.44 -43.85 35.47
N ARG A 4 -9.40 -44.02 34.16
CA ARG A 4 -8.15 -44.39 33.45
C ARG A 4 -7.37 -43.10 33.21
N GLY A 5 -6.30 -42.89 33.96
CA GLY A 5 -5.38 -41.80 33.74
C GLY A 5 -4.54 -42.02 32.46
N PHE A 6 -4.21 -40.92 31.76
CA PHE A 6 -3.28 -40.92 30.63
C PHE A 6 -1.88 -41.37 31.08
N THR A 7 -1.23 -42.18 30.27
CA THR A 7 0.18 -42.53 30.49
C THR A 7 1.09 -41.44 29.94
N LEU A 8 2.26 -41.29 30.52
CA LEU A 8 3.29 -40.33 30.03
C LEU A 8 3.70 -40.63 28.58
N LEU A 9 3.76 -41.91 28.21
CA LEU A 9 4.08 -42.34 26.84
C LEU A 9 2.99 -41.92 25.85
N GLU A 10 1.71 -42.00 26.22
CA GLU A 10 0.60 -41.59 25.37
C GLU A 10 0.60 -40.08 25.13
N ALA A 11 0.92 -39.27 26.16
CA ALA A 11 1.11 -37.83 26.02
C ALA A 11 2.28 -37.49 25.10
N LEU A 12 3.41 -38.19 25.19
CA LEU A 12 4.56 -38.01 24.33
C LEU A 12 4.25 -38.32 22.84
N VAL A 13 3.52 -39.42 22.58
CA VAL A 13 3.12 -39.78 21.22
C VAL A 13 2.18 -38.76 20.63
N VAL A 14 1.20 -38.27 21.40
CA VAL A 14 0.28 -37.22 20.96
C VAL A 14 1.03 -35.91 20.61
N LEU A 15 1.97 -35.49 21.48
CA LEU A 15 2.79 -34.31 21.23
C LEU A 15 3.66 -34.46 19.99
N ALA A 16 4.27 -35.64 19.76
CA ALA A 16 5.05 -35.93 18.59
C ALA A 16 4.22 -35.83 17.30
N MET A 17 3.03 -36.45 17.28
CA MET A 17 2.10 -36.37 16.16
C MET A 17 1.65 -34.91 15.89
N LEU A 18 1.34 -34.14 16.96
CA LEU A 18 0.96 -32.74 16.84
C LEU A 18 2.09 -31.90 16.25
N ALA A 19 3.34 -32.11 16.66
CA ALA A 19 4.50 -31.41 16.13
C ALA A 19 4.68 -31.67 14.63
N VAL A 20 4.50 -32.91 14.17
CA VAL A 20 4.55 -33.27 12.75
C VAL A 20 3.44 -32.56 11.97
N LEU A 21 2.20 -32.59 12.45
CA LEU A 21 1.08 -31.90 11.79
C LEU A 21 1.29 -30.38 11.70
N LEU A 22 1.78 -29.76 12.76
CA LEU A 22 2.07 -28.32 12.78
C LEU A 22 3.21 -27.96 11.80
N SER A 23 4.22 -28.81 11.65
CA SER A 23 5.32 -28.56 10.71
C SER A 23 4.87 -28.56 9.25
N LEU A 24 3.88 -29.36 8.89
CA LEU A 24 3.30 -29.42 7.55
C LEU A 24 2.33 -28.26 7.27
N ALA A 25 1.66 -27.73 8.29
CA ALA A 25 0.71 -26.62 8.17
C ALA A 25 1.40 -25.24 8.06
N ALA A 26 2.57 -25.07 8.67
CA ALA A 26 3.25 -23.77 8.76
C ALA A 26 3.51 -23.09 7.39
N PRO A 27 4.04 -23.77 6.33
CA PRO A 27 4.34 -23.12 5.07
C PRO A 27 3.10 -22.62 4.32
N SER A 28 1.98 -23.31 4.43
CA SER A 28 0.73 -22.90 3.77
C SER A 28 0.14 -21.61 4.37
N LEU A 29 0.29 -21.42 5.68
CA LEU A 29 -0.15 -20.22 6.39
C LEU A 29 0.66 -18.98 6.03
N GLN A 30 1.96 -19.12 5.76
CA GLN A 30 2.81 -17.99 5.35
C GLN A 30 2.35 -17.41 4.00
N GLY A 31 2.09 -18.26 3.01
CA GLY A 31 1.58 -17.81 1.72
C GLY A 31 0.23 -17.11 1.81
N LEU A 32 -0.65 -17.58 2.69
CA LEU A 32 -1.95 -16.94 2.92
C LEU A 32 -1.79 -15.55 3.57
N ARG A 33 -0.93 -15.43 4.59
CA ARG A 33 -0.62 -14.15 5.23
C ARG A 33 -0.07 -13.12 4.25
N GLN A 34 0.87 -13.51 3.39
CA GLN A 34 1.43 -12.61 2.37
C GLN A 34 0.37 -12.11 1.39
N LYS A 35 -0.55 -12.98 0.95
CA LYS A 35 -1.68 -12.58 0.08
C LYS A 35 -2.58 -11.56 0.76
N HIS A 36 -2.95 -11.78 2.03
CA HIS A 36 -3.76 -10.85 2.80
C HIS A 36 -3.05 -9.52 3.04
N GLN A 37 -1.76 -9.53 3.38
CA GLN A 37 -0.98 -8.31 3.54
C GLN A 37 -0.92 -7.51 2.25
N MET A 38 -0.67 -8.17 1.12
CA MET A 38 -0.63 -7.51 -0.18
C MET A 38 -1.99 -6.87 -0.52
N GLN A 39 -3.09 -7.56 -0.30
CA GLN A 39 -4.44 -7.01 -0.51
C GLN A 39 -4.70 -5.81 0.41
N SER A 40 -4.41 -5.95 1.70
CA SER A 40 -4.58 -4.87 2.68
C SER A 40 -3.78 -3.61 2.31
N GLN A 41 -2.54 -3.75 1.83
CA GLN A 41 -1.73 -2.61 1.37
C GLN A 41 -2.31 -1.94 0.12
N ALA A 42 -2.88 -2.72 -0.80
CA ALA A 42 -3.55 -2.18 -1.97
C ALA A 42 -4.82 -1.39 -1.61
N GLU A 43 -5.62 -1.93 -0.70
CA GLU A 43 -6.82 -1.27 -0.17
C GLU A 43 -6.48 0.00 0.61
N GLN A 44 -5.38 -0.02 1.38
CA GLN A 44 -4.89 1.15 2.11
C GLN A 44 -4.43 2.27 1.18
N LEU A 45 -3.73 1.94 0.10
CA LEU A 45 -3.36 2.91 -0.93
C LEU A 45 -4.60 3.53 -1.58
N GLN A 46 -5.59 2.71 -1.94
CA GLN A 46 -6.85 3.19 -2.48
C GLN A 46 -7.57 4.12 -1.49
N ALA A 47 -7.61 3.75 -0.21
CA ALA A 47 -8.21 4.56 0.85
C ALA A 47 -7.50 5.93 1.02
N SER A 48 -6.16 5.95 0.96
CA SER A 48 -5.38 7.19 1.02
C SER A 48 -5.67 8.13 -0.17
N LEU A 49 -5.84 7.57 -1.37
CA LEU A 49 -6.24 8.33 -2.55
C LEU A 49 -7.67 8.88 -2.43
N MET A 50 -8.59 8.08 -1.87
CA MET A 50 -9.96 8.54 -1.59
C MET A 50 -10.00 9.61 -0.51
N LEU A 51 -9.17 9.49 0.53
CA LEU A 51 -8.98 10.51 1.56
C LEU A 51 -8.52 11.83 0.93
N ALA A 52 -7.45 11.79 0.13
CA ALA A 52 -6.94 13.00 -0.53
C ALA A 52 -7.99 13.68 -1.39
N ARG A 53 -8.74 12.89 -2.17
CA ARG A 53 -9.82 13.39 -2.99
C ARG A 53 -10.93 14.04 -2.17
N SER A 54 -11.38 13.39 -1.10
CA SER A 54 -12.45 13.92 -0.22
C SER A 54 -12.01 15.17 0.52
N GLU A 55 -10.76 15.23 0.98
CA GLU A 55 -10.19 16.39 1.64
C GLU A 55 -10.03 17.58 0.67
N ALA A 56 -9.64 17.31 -0.59
CA ALA A 56 -9.56 18.34 -1.61
C ALA A 56 -10.94 18.98 -1.88
N LEU A 57 -11.99 18.16 -1.99
CA LEU A 57 -13.37 18.63 -2.13
C LEU A 57 -13.85 19.40 -0.90
N ARG A 58 -13.57 18.90 0.30
CA ARG A 58 -14.02 19.50 1.56
C ARG A 58 -13.34 20.83 1.84
N ARG A 59 -12.02 20.92 1.58
CA ARG A 59 -11.22 22.11 1.86
C ARG A 59 -11.25 23.13 0.72
N GLN A 60 -11.71 22.73 -0.47
CA GLN A 60 -11.60 23.52 -1.70
C GLN A 60 -10.16 23.94 -2.01
N GLN A 61 -9.22 23.07 -1.67
CA GLN A 61 -7.77 23.23 -1.86
C GLN A 61 -7.18 21.97 -2.46
N ARG A 62 -5.99 22.08 -3.05
CA ARG A 62 -5.27 20.90 -3.55
C ARG A 62 -4.84 20.04 -2.37
N VAL A 63 -4.98 18.73 -2.54
CA VAL A 63 -4.42 17.71 -1.64
C VAL A 63 -3.59 16.74 -2.46
N THR A 64 -2.36 16.53 -2.00
CA THR A 64 -1.37 15.74 -2.73
C THR A 64 -0.91 14.54 -1.90
N LEU A 65 -0.76 13.38 -2.57
CA LEU A 65 0.02 12.26 -2.08
C LEU A 65 1.38 12.30 -2.75
N CYS A 66 2.46 12.14 -2.01
CA CYS A 66 3.80 11.96 -2.55
C CYS A 66 4.49 10.73 -1.96
N VAL A 67 5.49 10.21 -2.66
CA VAL A 67 6.40 9.21 -2.11
C VAL A 67 7.12 9.79 -0.89
N ARG A 68 7.11 9.07 0.23
CA ARG A 68 7.71 9.50 1.49
C ARG A 68 9.23 9.51 1.41
N ALA A 69 9.86 10.53 1.98
CA ALA A 69 11.30 10.55 2.19
C ALA A 69 11.69 9.56 3.31
N THR A 70 12.85 8.93 3.15
CA THR A 70 13.36 7.93 4.12
C THR A 70 14.54 8.42 4.93
N ALA A 71 15.02 9.65 4.68
CA ALA A 71 16.09 10.24 5.46
C ALA A 71 15.67 10.52 6.91
N VAL A 72 16.62 10.45 7.81
CA VAL A 72 16.39 10.71 9.25
C VAL A 72 15.94 12.17 9.42
N GLY A 73 14.78 12.35 10.05
CA GLY A 73 14.18 13.67 10.26
C GLY A 73 13.22 14.14 9.16
N GLU A 74 13.14 13.45 8.02
CA GLU A 74 12.29 13.82 6.86
C GLU A 74 11.06 12.91 6.70
N GLY A 75 10.67 12.19 7.74
CA GLY A 75 9.64 11.16 7.65
C GLY A 75 8.24 11.61 7.19
N GLU A 76 8.01 12.92 7.14
CA GLU A 76 6.77 13.51 6.64
C GLU A 76 6.97 14.25 5.30
N ASP A 77 8.19 14.28 4.75
CA ASP A 77 8.51 14.99 3.53
C ASP A 77 8.38 14.10 2.28
N CYS A 78 8.26 14.76 1.13
CA CYS A 78 8.25 14.10 -0.16
C CYS A 78 9.66 13.76 -0.63
N ALA A 79 9.90 12.52 -1.02
CA ALA A 79 11.15 12.11 -1.64
C ALA A 79 11.32 12.73 -3.03
N PRO A 80 12.52 13.22 -3.37
CA PRO A 80 12.80 13.73 -4.71
C PRO A 80 12.81 12.61 -5.77
N SER A 81 13.09 11.39 -5.34
CA SER A 81 13.08 10.16 -6.13
C SER A 81 12.83 8.96 -5.20
N GLY A 82 12.38 7.85 -5.76
CA GLY A 82 12.15 6.64 -4.98
C GLY A 82 10.93 5.86 -5.44
N SER A 83 10.60 4.85 -4.66
CA SER A 83 9.48 3.96 -4.91
C SER A 83 8.35 4.21 -3.90
N TRP A 84 7.12 4.08 -4.33
CA TRP A 84 5.95 4.10 -3.44
C TRP A 84 6.00 3.03 -2.33
N ALA A 85 6.86 2.01 -2.47
CA ALA A 85 7.11 1.03 -1.42
C ALA A 85 7.79 1.63 -0.17
N GLN A 86 8.40 2.82 -0.27
CA GLN A 86 8.93 3.58 0.89
C GLN A 86 7.82 4.16 1.79
N GLY A 87 6.57 4.04 1.36
CA GLY A 87 5.42 4.70 1.96
C GLY A 87 5.09 6.01 1.27
N TRP A 88 4.08 6.70 1.79
CA TRP A 88 3.60 7.97 1.22
C TRP A 88 3.09 8.91 2.30
N VAL A 89 3.05 10.17 1.95
CA VAL A 89 2.49 11.26 2.76
C VAL A 89 1.33 11.88 2.01
N VAL A 90 0.22 12.13 2.71
CA VAL A 90 -0.94 12.89 2.22
C VAL A 90 -0.94 14.24 2.93
N PHE A 91 -0.97 15.32 2.18
CA PHE A 91 -0.90 16.67 2.73
C PHE A 91 -1.74 17.67 1.94
N VAL A 92 -2.04 18.81 2.57
CA VAL A 92 -2.72 19.94 1.92
C VAL A 92 -1.65 20.77 1.19
N ASP A 93 -1.71 20.76 -0.14
CA ASP A 93 -0.73 21.38 -1.04
C ASP A 93 -1.22 22.78 -1.41
N GLY A 94 -0.90 23.75 -0.54
CA GLY A 94 -1.45 25.09 -0.62
C GLY A 94 -0.88 25.96 -1.75
N ASN A 95 0.31 25.62 -2.25
CA ASN A 95 0.98 26.36 -3.33
C ASN A 95 1.04 25.58 -4.64
N ASP A 96 0.35 24.44 -4.72
CA ASP A 96 0.29 23.59 -5.91
C ASP A 96 1.64 23.04 -6.36
N SER A 97 2.63 22.92 -5.45
CA SER A 97 4.00 22.51 -5.77
C SER A 97 4.17 21.01 -6.02
N GLY A 98 3.24 20.19 -5.49
CA GLY A 98 3.34 18.74 -5.51
C GLY A 98 4.41 18.18 -4.56
N ARG A 99 4.96 19.03 -3.68
CA ARG A 99 5.95 18.71 -2.65
C ARG A 99 5.49 19.27 -1.32
N ARG A 100 5.63 18.49 -0.27
CA ARG A 100 5.28 18.95 1.07
C ARG A 100 6.30 19.98 1.55
N GLU A 101 5.82 21.10 2.08
CA GLU A 101 6.59 22.13 2.75
C GLU A 101 6.25 22.17 4.25
N ALA A 102 7.18 22.68 5.06
CA ALA A 102 7.07 22.60 6.53
C ALA A 102 5.78 23.24 7.10
N ALA A 103 5.24 24.26 6.43
CA ALA A 103 4.01 24.95 6.84
C ALA A 103 2.73 24.20 6.42
N GLU A 104 2.82 23.18 5.59
CA GLU A 104 1.67 22.48 5.03
C GLU A 104 1.19 21.36 5.96
N THR A 105 -0.13 21.26 6.06
CA THR A 105 -0.79 20.31 6.96
C THR A 105 -0.70 18.90 6.42
N VAL A 106 -0.05 18.01 7.17
CA VAL A 106 -0.06 16.57 6.90
C VAL A 106 -1.38 15.97 7.37
N LEU A 107 -2.01 15.18 6.53
CA LEU A 107 -3.28 14.50 6.79
C LEU A 107 -3.07 13.02 7.13
N GLN A 108 -2.09 12.38 6.51
CA GLN A 108 -1.77 10.97 6.72
C GLN A 108 -0.31 10.70 6.35
N VAL A 109 0.32 9.85 7.14
CA VAL A 109 1.63 9.26 6.82
C VAL A 109 1.45 7.76 6.77
N GLN A 110 1.92 7.15 5.70
CA GLN A 110 2.01 5.71 5.52
C GLN A 110 3.48 5.28 5.60
N GLU A 111 3.76 4.35 6.49
CA GLU A 111 5.08 3.74 6.62
C GLU A 111 5.43 2.85 5.43
N ALA A 112 6.72 2.52 5.32
CA ALA A 112 7.22 1.63 4.28
C ALA A 112 6.47 0.29 4.25
N LEU A 113 6.24 -0.21 3.05
CA LEU A 113 5.61 -1.50 2.84
C LEU A 113 6.56 -2.64 3.29
N PRO A 114 5.99 -3.82 3.65
CA PRO A 114 6.80 -5.01 3.90
C PRO A 114 7.77 -5.30 2.74
N GLY A 115 9.01 -5.69 3.03
CA GLY A 115 10.11 -5.81 2.07
C GLY A 115 9.89 -6.82 0.93
N PHE A 116 8.88 -7.68 1.02
CA PHE A 116 8.49 -8.58 -0.08
C PHE A 116 7.55 -7.91 -1.10
N LEU A 117 7.11 -6.67 -0.84
CA LEU A 117 6.24 -5.90 -1.72
C LEU A 117 7.01 -4.83 -2.47
N THR A 118 6.67 -4.64 -3.73
CA THR A 118 7.09 -3.51 -4.55
C THR A 118 5.86 -2.74 -5.01
N LEU A 119 5.94 -1.42 -5.04
CA LEU A 119 4.86 -0.55 -5.49
C LEU A 119 5.41 0.49 -6.44
N GLN A 120 4.98 0.46 -7.68
CA GLN A 120 5.46 1.35 -8.72
C GLN A 120 4.31 2.06 -9.43
N GLY A 121 4.48 3.34 -9.70
CA GLY A 121 3.60 4.12 -10.54
C GLY A 121 4.15 4.23 -11.97
N ASN A 122 3.26 4.32 -12.97
CA ASN A 122 3.68 4.70 -14.31
C ASN A 122 4.16 6.17 -14.34
N ALA A 123 4.69 6.62 -15.47
CA ALA A 123 5.36 7.92 -15.61
C ALA A 123 4.58 9.12 -15.03
N MET A 124 3.25 9.11 -15.14
CA MET A 124 2.39 10.21 -14.69
C MET A 124 2.15 10.23 -13.17
N VAL A 125 2.32 9.08 -12.51
CA VAL A 125 2.05 8.89 -11.07
C VAL A 125 3.23 8.24 -10.34
N ASN A 126 4.42 8.41 -10.86
CA ASN A 126 5.62 7.78 -10.30
C ASN A 126 6.11 8.43 -9.00
N ARG A 127 5.80 9.71 -8.74
CA ARG A 127 6.29 10.46 -7.58
C ARG A 127 5.20 11.05 -6.71
N TYR A 128 4.13 11.56 -7.31
CA TYR A 128 3.03 12.18 -6.59
C TYR A 128 1.72 12.00 -7.36
N ILE A 129 0.62 12.17 -6.66
CA ILE A 129 -0.75 12.22 -7.19
C ILE A 129 -1.45 13.35 -6.47
N SER A 130 -2.02 14.31 -7.22
CA SER A 130 -2.72 15.45 -6.65
C SER A 130 -4.18 15.47 -7.05
N TYR A 131 -5.01 15.96 -6.15
CA TYR A 131 -6.43 16.23 -6.37
C TYR A 131 -6.72 17.72 -6.19
N GLY A 132 -7.27 18.33 -7.22
CA GLY A 132 -7.72 19.73 -7.15
C GLY A 132 -9.04 19.89 -6.38
N PRO A 133 -9.48 21.15 -6.16
CA PRO A 133 -10.70 21.48 -5.39
C PRO A 133 -11.97 20.81 -5.90
N GLN A 134 -12.03 20.41 -7.17
CA GLN A 134 -13.17 19.72 -7.78
C GLN A 134 -13.08 18.18 -7.63
N GLY A 135 -12.07 17.67 -6.90
CA GLY A 135 -11.84 16.23 -6.71
C GLY A 135 -11.38 15.52 -7.99
N ARG A 136 -10.89 16.24 -8.98
CA ARG A 136 -10.25 15.70 -10.18
C ARG A 136 -8.76 15.55 -9.95
N SER A 137 -8.17 14.48 -10.48
CA SER A 137 -6.72 14.33 -10.43
C SER A 137 -6.04 15.29 -11.42
N GLN A 138 -5.06 16.06 -10.91
CA GLN A 138 -4.38 17.10 -11.68
C GLN A 138 -2.89 17.09 -11.33
N SER A 139 -2.05 17.31 -12.33
CA SER A 139 -0.63 17.59 -12.10
C SER A 139 -0.43 19.00 -11.54
N THR A 140 0.80 19.33 -11.14
CA THR A 140 1.18 20.69 -10.68
C THR A 140 0.95 21.76 -11.74
N SER A 141 0.99 21.42 -13.03
CA SER A 141 0.67 22.33 -14.14
C SER A 141 -0.83 22.54 -14.37
N GLY A 142 -1.70 21.89 -13.56
CA GLY A 142 -3.15 21.91 -13.76
C GLY A 142 -3.65 20.94 -14.83
N ALA A 143 -2.73 20.28 -15.55
CA ALA A 143 -3.10 19.27 -16.53
C ALA A 143 -3.66 18.03 -15.83
N PHE A 144 -4.53 17.32 -16.52
CA PHE A 144 -5.09 16.05 -16.08
C PHE A 144 -4.00 15.01 -15.75
N GLN A 145 -4.14 14.33 -14.62
CA GLN A 145 -3.22 13.29 -14.17
C GLN A 145 -3.97 11.95 -14.06
N ALA A 146 -3.63 10.99 -14.91
CA ALA A 146 -4.12 9.62 -14.85
C ALA A 146 -2.96 8.65 -14.80
N GLY A 147 -3.18 7.51 -14.18
CA GLY A 147 -2.13 6.53 -14.10
C GLY A 147 -2.53 5.28 -13.36
N THR A 148 -1.57 4.38 -13.26
CA THR A 148 -1.72 3.11 -12.58
C THR A 148 -0.56 2.91 -11.62
N LEU A 149 -0.88 2.63 -10.38
CA LEU A 149 0.05 2.13 -9.37
C LEU A 149 -0.08 0.62 -9.33
N THR A 150 1.03 -0.10 -9.51
CA THR A 150 1.07 -1.56 -9.53
C THR A 150 1.80 -2.06 -8.28
N LEU A 151 1.09 -2.85 -7.47
CA LEU A 151 1.61 -3.52 -6.28
C LEU A 151 1.88 -4.98 -6.61
N CYS A 152 3.12 -5.39 -6.42
CA CYS A 152 3.59 -6.74 -6.66
C CYS A 152 4.14 -7.36 -5.37
N GLY A 153 3.96 -8.66 -5.21
CA GLY A 153 4.57 -9.45 -4.14
C GLY A 153 5.59 -10.44 -4.69
N ALA A 154 6.69 -10.63 -4.00
CA ALA A 154 7.66 -11.66 -4.34
C ALA A 154 6.99 -13.05 -4.33
N GLY A 155 7.16 -13.82 -5.41
CA GLY A 155 6.56 -15.16 -5.55
C GLY A 155 5.04 -15.19 -5.74
N GLN A 156 4.37 -14.03 -5.90
CA GLN A 156 2.93 -13.97 -6.13
C GLN A 156 2.61 -13.97 -7.62
N ALA A 157 1.64 -14.82 -8.02
CA ALA A 157 1.16 -14.91 -9.42
C ALA A 157 0.19 -13.78 -9.81
N HIS A 158 -0.25 -12.98 -8.85
CA HIS A 158 -1.19 -11.88 -9.06
C HIS A 158 -0.58 -10.58 -8.59
N VAL A 159 -1.05 -9.49 -9.19
CA VAL A 159 -0.73 -8.11 -8.81
C VAL A 159 -2.02 -7.34 -8.51
N TRP A 160 -1.89 -6.32 -7.68
CA TRP A 160 -2.95 -5.35 -7.47
C TRP A 160 -2.62 -4.06 -8.20
N ARG A 161 -3.60 -3.49 -8.87
CA ARG A 161 -3.49 -2.22 -9.59
C ARG A 161 -4.48 -1.23 -9.03
N VAL A 162 -3.98 -0.06 -8.66
CA VAL A 162 -4.83 1.10 -8.35
C VAL A 162 -4.81 2.01 -9.55
N VAL A 163 -5.92 2.06 -10.27
CA VAL A 163 -6.08 2.84 -11.51
C VAL A 163 -6.77 4.15 -11.18
N ILE A 164 -6.15 5.25 -11.56
CA ILE A 164 -6.67 6.60 -11.42
C ILE A 164 -7.06 7.11 -12.81
N ASN A 165 -8.32 7.43 -12.99
CA ASN A 165 -8.87 7.94 -14.23
C ASN A 165 -9.00 9.49 -14.22
N ALA A 166 -9.45 10.05 -15.35
CA ALA A 166 -9.67 11.48 -15.53
C ALA A 166 -10.57 12.13 -14.46
N VAL A 167 -11.52 11.40 -13.95
CA VAL A 167 -12.46 11.89 -12.93
C VAL A 167 -11.84 11.87 -11.53
N GLY A 168 -10.63 11.28 -11.38
CA GLY A 168 -9.92 11.19 -10.12
C GLY A 168 -10.43 10.10 -9.17
N LYS A 169 -11.34 9.21 -9.60
CA LYS A 169 -11.81 8.11 -8.76
C LYS A 169 -10.81 6.93 -8.83
N PRO A 170 -10.13 6.58 -7.73
CA PRO A 170 -9.25 5.43 -7.70
C PRO A 170 -10.07 4.13 -7.76
N ARG A 171 -9.62 3.19 -8.55
CA ARG A 171 -10.24 1.88 -8.72
C ARG A 171 -9.22 0.79 -8.45
N LEU A 172 -9.56 -0.17 -7.61
CA LEU A 172 -8.71 -1.31 -7.29
C LEU A 172 -9.06 -2.49 -8.21
N GLU A 173 -8.04 -3.06 -8.84
CA GLU A 173 -8.15 -4.19 -9.75
C GLU A 173 -7.13 -5.27 -9.38
N LYS A 174 -7.57 -6.52 -9.38
CA LYS A 174 -6.68 -7.68 -9.27
C LYS A 174 -6.40 -8.21 -10.67
N ALA A 175 -5.13 -8.36 -11.03
CA ALA A 175 -4.71 -8.85 -12.33
C ALA A 175 -3.70 -10.01 -12.20
N GLN A 176 -3.56 -10.81 -13.24
CA GLN A 176 -2.46 -11.78 -13.31
C GLN A 176 -1.15 -11.03 -13.55
N ARG A 177 -0.09 -11.53 -12.96
CA ARG A 177 1.26 -11.03 -13.22
C ARG A 177 1.71 -11.56 -14.58
N LEU A 178 2.03 -10.66 -15.49
CA LEU A 178 2.64 -10.97 -16.78
C LEU A 178 4.13 -10.63 -16.70
N ASP A 179 4.96 -11.22 -17.56
CA ASP A 179 6.41 -10.95 -17.61
C ASP A 179 6.73 -9.48 -17.89
N SER A 180 5.83 -8.77 -18.59
CA SER A 180 5.93 -7.35 -18.85
C SER A 180 5.37 -6.45 -17.75
N THR A 181 4.87 -7.01 -16.64
CA THR A 181 4.33 -6.21 -15.53
C THR A 181 5.47 -5.50 -14.81
N PRO A 182 5.45 -4.16 -14.71
CA PRO A 182 6.48 -3.43 -13.99
C PRO A 182 6.40 -3.78 -12.49
N CYS A 183 7.33 -4.54 -12.01
CA CYS A 183 7.62 -4.95 -10.66
C CYS A 183 9.14 -4.79 -10.39
#